data_e137904392d828bac5f2faf9d53f12ba
#
_entry.id   e137904392d828bac5f2faf9d53f12ba
#
_cell.length_a   1.000
_cell.length_b   1.000
_cell.length_c   1.000
_cell.angle_alpha   90.00
_cell.angle_beta   90.00
_cell.angle_gamma   90.00
#
_symmetry.space_group_name_H-M   'P 1'
#
loop_
_entity.id
_entity.type
_entity.pdbx_description
1 polymer ?
#
loop_
_entity_poly.entity_id
_entity_poly.type
_entity_poly.pdbx_seq_one_letter_code
_entity_poly.pdbx_strand_id
1 'polypeptide(L)'
;MKYSYVLFDADETLFRFDILAGMTRMFKNYGVNFTQDDYVHYQKTNKQLWVDYQNGVISADYLQVTRFNEWSAKLNVPAKELNDAFLDAMAQICEPLPGAIELLNKLRPHARLGIITNGFARLQTVRLEHTGLKDMFEWLVISELVGIAKPNKAIFEHTFELMGNPNKSQILMVGDTASSDILGGNNVGIDTCWLQHPGEQLPEGITPTYTITKLEQLQPILGI
;
A
#
# COMPACT_ATOMS: atom_id res chain seq x y z
N MET A 1 12.94 -22.17 -7.35
CA MET A 1 11.88 -21.17 -7.33
C MET A 1 11.89 -20.36 -8.63
N LYS A 2 10.74 -20.02 -9.20
CA LYS A 2 10.67 -19.26 -10.47
C LYS A 2 11.12 -17.80 -10.29
N TYR A 3 10.74 -17.17 -9.16
CA TYR A 3 10.99 -15.75 -8.89
C TYR A 3 12.08 -15.58 -7.84
N SER A 4 13.14 -14.84 -8.19
CA SER A 4 14.22 -14.47 -7.27
C SER A 4 13.94 -13.15 -6.54
N TYR A 5 12.93 -12.42 -7.00
CA TYR A 5 12.51 -11.13 -6.46
C TYR A 5 10.99 -11.11 -6.30
N VAL A 6 10.53 -10.76 -5.10
CA VAL A 6 9.11 -10.59 -4.84
C VAL A 6 8.88 -9.19 -4.28
N LEU A 7 8.12 -8.40 -5.03
CA LEU A 7 7.72 -7.05 -4.68
C LEU A 7 6.28 -7.10 -4.15
N PHE A 8 6.05 -6.47 -3.01
CA PHE A 8 4.74 -6.42 -2.39
C PHE A 8 4.22 -4.98 -2.38
N ASP A 9 2.91 -4.81 -2.54
CA ASP A 9 2.25 -3.66 -1.96
C ASP A 9 2.18 -3.80 -0.44
N ALA A 10 1.84 -2.72 0.26
CA ALA A 10 1.84 -2.70 1.71
C ALA A 10 0.43 -2.77 2.31
N ASP A 11 -0.45 -1.79 1.97
CA ASP A 11 -1.78 -1.64 2.55
C ASP A 11 -2.73 -2.71 1.99
N GLU A 12 -3.47 -3.42 2.85
CA GLU A 12 -4.37 -4.53 2.48
C GLU A 12 -3.68 -5.68 1.70
N THR A 13 -2.35 -5.63 1.56
CA THR A 13 -1.54 -6.73 1.02
C THR A 13 -0.70 -7.42 2.10
N LEU A 14 0.10 -6.68 2.83
CA LEU A 14 0.89 -7.18 3.97
C LEU A 14 0.33 -6.73 5.32
N PHE A 15 -0.34 -5.59 5.35
CA PHE A 15 -0.83 -4.95 6.56
C PHE A 15 -2.30 -4.58 6.43
N ARG A 16 -3.05 -4.80 7.51
CA ARG A 16 -4.44 -4.30 7.60
C ARG A 16 -4.46 -2.77 7.58
N PHE A 17 -5.41 -2.20 6.85
CA PHE A 17 -5.57 -0.75 6.70
C PHE A 17 -7.00 -0.30 7.05
N ASP A 18 -7.33 -0.32 8.35
CA ASP A 18 -8.65 0.07 8.87
C ASP A 18 -8.72 1.59 9.10
N ILE A 19 -9.12 2.32 8.06
CA ILE A 19 -9.24 3.79 8.11
C ILE A 19 -10.24 4.23 9.19
N LEU A 20 -11.36 3.53 9.34
CA LEU A 20 -12.37 3.89 10.34
C LEU A 20 -11.81 3.79 11.76
N ALA A 21 -11.12 2.71 12.08
CA ALA A 21 -10.47 2.54 13.37
C ALA A 21 -9.39 3.59 13.61
N GLY A 22 -8.56 3.87 12.61
CA GLY A 22 -7.52 4.92 12.68
C GLY A 22 -8.10 6.31 12.91
N MET A 23 -9.14 6.68 12.17
CA MET A 23 -9.85 7.96 12.34
C MET A 23 -10.51 8.06 13.71
N THR A 24 -11.23 7.02 14.15
CA THR A 24 -11.86 6.97 15.47
C THR A 24 -10.83 7.19 16.59
N ARG A 25 -9.67 6.51 16.48
CA ARG A 25 -8.57 6.65 17.43
C ARG A 25 -8.00 8.06 17.43
N MET A 26 -7.71 8.61 16.27
CA MET A 26 -7.14 9.95 16.11
C MET A 26 -8.10 11.01 16.64
N PHE A 27 -9.36 11.00 16.19
CA PHE A 27 -10.33 12.03 16.56
C PHE A 27 -10.71 12.03 18.04
N LYS A 28 -10.58 10.91 18.74
CA LYS A 28 -10.74 10.84 20.19
C LYS A 28 -9.82 11.81 20.93
N ASN A 29 -8.59 12.05 20.41
CA ASN A 29 -7.65 13.01 21.00
C ASN A 29 -8.10 14.46 20.84
N TYR A 30 -9.01 14.74 19.90
CA TYR A 30 -9.61 16.06 19.66
C TYR A 30 -11.03 16.18 20.25
N GLY A 31 -11.46 15.21 21.09
CA GLY A 31 -12.80 15.21 21.71
C GLY A 31 -13.95 14.93 20.75
N VAL A 32 -13.65 14.38 19.57
CA VAL A 32 -14.64 14.06 18.52
C VAL A 32 -15.01 12.56 18.57
N ASN A 33 -16.30 12.27 18.59
CA ASN A 33 -16.82 10.93 18.36
C ASN A 33 -17.01 10.73 16.84
N PHE A 34 -15.96 10.23 16.16
CA PHE A 34 -16.00 9.97 14.72
C PHE A 34 -16.86 8.74 14.42
N THR A 35 -17.89 8.94 13.60
CA THR A 35 -18.92 7.95 13.31
C THR A 35 -18.76 7.27 11.96
N GLN A 36 -19.55 6.23 11.71
CA GLN A 36 -19.65 5.60 10.38
C GLN A 36 -20.13 6.59 9.31
N ASP A 37 -21.03 7.51 9.64
CA ASP A 37 -21.53 8.53 8.69
C ASP A 37 -20.43 9.53 8.35
N ASP A 38 -19.60 9.95 9.33
CA ASP A 38 -18.42 10.79 9.09
C ASP A 38 -17.42 10.09 8.17
N TYR A 39 -17.21 8.79 8.37
CA TYR A 39 -16.35 7.98 7.51
C TYR A 39 -16.86 7.94 6.06
N VAL A 40 -18.15 7.66 5.87
CA VAL A 40 -18.77 7.64 4.53
C VAL A 40 -18.63 9.01 3.85
N HIS A 41 -18.84 10.09 4.61
CA HIS A 41 -18.66 11.45 4.11
C HIS A 41 -17.20 11.72 3.72
N TYR A 42 -16.25 11.43 4.59
CA TYR A 42 -14.81 11.55 4.34
C TYR A 42 -14.37 10.78 3.08
N GLN A 43 -14.85 9.56 2.90
CA GLN A 43 -14.48 8.72 1.76
C GLN A 43 -14.93 9.28 0.41
N LYS A 44 -15.95 10.13 0.34
CA LYS A 44 -16.36 10.78 -0.93
C LYS A 44 -15.23 11.64 -1.51
N THR A 45 -14.56 12.41 -0.65
CA THR A 45 -13.42 13.25 -1.05
C THR A 45 -12.15 12.43 -1.16
N ASN A 46 -11.87 11.57 -0.17
CA ASN A 46 -10.62 10.82 -0.10
C ASN A 46 -10.41 9.89 -1.30
N LYS A 47 -11.45 9.17 -1.75
CA LYS A 47 -11.34 8.28 -2.91
C LYS A 47 -10.97 9.01 -4.19
N GLN A 48 -11.58 10.17 -4.44
CA GLN A 48 -11.26 10.96 -5.62
C GLN A 48 -9.83 11.50 -5.57
N LEU A 49 -9.38 11.98 -4.40
CA LEU A 49 -8.00 12.45 -4.22
C LEU A 49 -6.97 11.34 -4.49
N TRP A 50 -7.25 10.10 -4.08
CA TRP A 50 -6.38 8.97 -4.38
C TRP A 50 -6.32 8.66 -5.88
N VAL A 51 -7.45 8.73 -6.60
CA VAL A 51 -7.48 8.57 -8.06
C VAL A 51 -6.67 9.67 -8.74
N ASP A 52 -6.85 10.92 -8.33
CA ASP A 52 -6.13 12.07 -8.89
C ASP A 52 -4.62 11.98 -8.61
N TYR A 53 -4.23 11.50 -7.42
CA TYR A 53 -2.83 11.26 -7.07
C TYR A 53 -2.20 10.15 -7.92
N GLN A 54 -2.87 9.01 -8.07
CA GLN A 54 -2.41 7.89 -8.91
C GLN A 54 -2.25 8.30 -10.37
N ASN A 55 -3.10 9.21 -10.84
CA ASN A 55 -3.04 9.76 -12.19
C ASN A 55 -2.02 10.92 -12.35
N GLY A 56 -1.32 11.30 -11.28
CA GLY A 56 -0.35 12.39 -11.30
C GLY A 56 -0.97 13.79 -11.45
N VAL A 57 -2.29 13.94 -11.20
CA VAL A 57 -3.01 15.22 -11.28
C VAL A 57 -2.70 16.09 -10.07
N ILE A 58 -2.50 15.49 -8.90
CA ILE A 58 -2.19 16.17 -7.65
C ILE A 58 -0.95 15.55 -6.98
N SER A 59 -0.28 16.32 -6.13
CA SER A 59 0.83 15.84 -5.32
C SER A 59 0.37 15.08 -4.06
N ALA A 60 1.27 14.32 -3.45
CA ALA A 60 1.05 13.68 -2.16
C ALA A 60 0.68 14.70 -1.06
N ASP A 61 1.40 15.83 -1.00
CA ASP A 61 1.12 16.90 -0.04
C ASP A 61 -0.28 17.49 -0.22
N TYR A 62 -0.69 17.73 -1.47
CA TYR A 62 -2.04 18.22 -1.75
C TYR A 62 -3.11 17.24 -1.26
N LEU A 63 -2.94 15.93 -1.52
CA LEU A 63 -3.84 14.90 -1.04
C LEU A 63 -3.90 14.90 0.50
N GLN A 64 -2.74 14.87 1.16
CA GLN A 64 -2.63 14.80 2.62
C GLN A 64 -3.34 15.98 3.31
N VAL A 65 -3.22 17.18 2.77
CA VAL A 65 -3.85 18.38 3.31
C VAL A 65 -5.34 18.41 2.97
N THR A 66 -5.67 18.21 1.69
CA THR A 66 -7.04 18.42 1.19
C THR A 66 -8.06 17.47 1.82
N ARG A 67 -7.67 16.21 2.07
CA ARG A 67 -8.57 15.22 2.69
C ARG A 67 -9.00 15.58 4.13
N PHE A 68 -8.29 16.51 4.79
CA PHE A 68 -8.60 16.97 6.15
C PHE A 68 -9.10 18.42 6.21
N ASN A 69 -9.27 19.14 5.10
CA ASN A 69 -9.66 20.55 5.10
C ASN A 69 -10.97 20.82 5.86
N GLU A 70 -11.98 19.97 5.67
CA GLU A 70 -13.26 20.12 6.37
C GLU A 70 -13.09 19.99 7.90
N TRP A 71 -12.35 18.98 8.34
CA TRP A 71 -12.08 18.75 9.77
C TRP A 71 -11.16 19.82 10.35
N SER A 72 -10.21 20.31 9.57
CA SER A 72 -9.36 21.44 9.93
C SER A 72 -10.19 22.67 10.26
N ALA A 73 -11.16 23.00 9.42
CA ALA A 73 -12.07 24.13 9.66
C ALA A 73 -12.98 23.92 10.88
N LYS A 74 -13.50 22.70 11.09
CA LYS A 74 -14.36 22.36 12.24
C LYS A 74 -13.62 22.42 13.57
N LEU A 75 -12.36 21.99 13.61
CA LEU A 75 -11.58 21.85 14.84
C LEU A 75 -10.64 23.03 15.10
N ASN A 76 -10.47 23.91 14.12
CA ASN A 76 -9.45 24.97 14.14
C ASN A 76 -8.03 24.38 14.36
N VAL A 77 -7.73 23.25 13.71
CA VAL A 77 -6.43 22.57 13.74
C VAL A 77 -5.91 22.48 12.31
N PRO A 78 -4.60 22.71 12.05
CA PRO A 78 -4.05 22.60 10.70
C PRO A 78 -4.30 21.23 10.07
N ALA A 79 -4.75 21.20 8.81
CA ALA A 79 -5.08 19.95 8.11
C ALA A 79 -3.88 18.98 8.04
N LYS A 80 -2.66 19.50 7.90
CA LYS A 80 -1.42 18.69 7.92
C LYS A 80 -1.21 18.03 9.28
N GLU A 81 -1.51 18.71 10.38
CA GLU A 81 -1.43 18.14 11.74
C GLU A 81 -2.42 17.00 11.92
N LEU A 82 -3.68 17.18 11.44
CA LEU A 82 -4.68 16.11 11.46
C LEU A 82 -4.24 14.90 10.61
N ASN A 83 -3.64 15.16 9.45
CA ASN A 83 -3.10 14.10 8.62
C ASN A 83 -1.98 13.33 9.34
N ASP A 84 -1.05 14.02 9.95
CA ASP A 84 0.06 13.39 10.65
C ASP A 84 -0.42 12.59 11.87
N ALA A 85 -1.38 13.13 12.64
CA ALA A 85 -2.03 12.43 13.74
C ALA A 85 -2.79 11.17 13.26
N PHE A 86 -3.41 11.23 12.07
CA PHE A 86 -4.04 10.07 11.47
C PHE A 86 -3.02 8.99 11.10
N LEU A 87 -1.91 9.35 10.45
CA LEU A 87 -0.86 8.40 10.09
C LEU A 87 -0.23 7.75 11.34
N ASP A 88 -0.04 8.52 12.42
CA ASP A 88 0.43 7.99 13.70
C ASP A 88 -0.59 7.03 14.32
N ALA A 89 -1.88 7.36 14.27
CA ALA A 89 -2.94 6.46 14.75
C ALA A 89 -2.98 5.16 13.93
N MET A 90 -2.84 5.24 12.60
CA MET A 90 -2.75 4.08 11.73
C MET A 90 -1.54 3.20 12.06
N ALA A 91 -0.38 3.80 12.31
CA ALA A 91 0.83 3.07 12.71
C ALA A 91 0.64 2.31 14.04
N GLN A 92 -0.11 2.88 14.98
CA GLN A 92 -0.38 2.25 16.28
C GLN A 92 -1.36 1.08 16.23
N ILE A 93 -2.27 1.06 15.25
CA ILE A 93 -3.25 -0.03 15.07
C ILE A 93 -2.84 -1.01 13.97
N CYS A 94 -1.67 -0.79 13.37
CA CYS A 94 -1.21 -1.60 12.25
C CYS A 94 -0.90 -3.03 12.70
N GLU A 95 -1.51 -3.98 12.01
CA GLU A 95 -1.26 -5.41 12.19
C GLU A 95 -0.92 -6.05 10.84
N PRO A 96 0.05 -6.98 10.77
CA PRO A 96 0.24 -7.80 9.59
C PRO A 96 -1.03 -8.59 9.25
N LEU A 97 -1.33 -8.74 7.97
CA LEU A 97 -2.42 -9.62 7.55
C LEU A 97 -2.14 -11.08 7.94
N PRO A 98 -3.21 -11.89 8.14
CA PRO A 98 -3.05 -13.32 8.41
C PRO A 98 -2.15 -14.00 7.37
N GLY A 99 -1.17 -14.75 7.83
CA GLY A 99 -0.20 -15.45 6.98
C GLY A 99 0.97 -14.60 6.45
N ALA A 100 0.96 -13.26 6.60
CA ALA A 100 2.01 -12.40 6.08
C ALA A 100 3.38 -12.70 6.69
N ILE A 101 3.49 -12.75 8.01
CA ILE A 101 4.75 -13.02 8.71
C ILE A 101 5.28 -14.40 8.34
N GLU A 102 4.41 -15.42 8.32
CA GLU A 102 4.79 -16.79 7.97
C GLU A 102 5.32 -16.87 6.53
N LEU A 103 4.59 -16.25 5.58
CA LEU A 103 5.00 -16.18 4.17
C LEU A 103 6.36 -15.49 4.02
N LEU A 104 6.55 -14.31 4.61
CA LEU A 104 7.80 -13.57 4.51
C LEU A 104 8.99 -14.36 5.09
N ASN A 105 8.81 -15.02 6.22
CA ASN A 105 9.85 -15.89 6.83
C ASN A 105 10.23 -17.06 5.92
N LYS A 106 9.25 -17.68 5.24
CA LYS A 106 9.49 -18.75 4.27
C LYS A 106 10.16 -18.25 2.99
N LEU A 107 9.83 -17.04 2.55
CA LEU A 107 10.38 -16.45 1.32
C LEU A 107 11.82 -15.99 1.47
N ARG A 108 12.17 -15.38 2.60
CA ARG A 108 13.46 -14.72 2.85
C ARG A 108 14.70 -15.58 2.48
N PRO A 109 14.74 -16.90 2.72
CA PRO A 109 15.88 -17.74 2.32
C PRO A 109 16.00 -17.96 0.81
N HIS A 110 14.94 -17.66 0.04
CA HIS A 110 14.81 -18.07 -1.36
C HIS A 110 14.66 -16.89 -2.34
N ALA A 111 14.20 -15.75 -1.86
CA ALA A 111 13.97 -14.55 -2.69
C ALA A 111 14.37 -13.27 -1.95
N ARG A 112 14.74 -12.27 -2.73
CA ARG A 112 14.93 -10.90 -2.26
C ARG A 112 13.58 -10.19 -2.26
N LEU A 113 13.24 -9.53 -1.15
CA LEU A 113 11.93 -8.95 -0.94
C LEU A 113 12.00 -7.43 -0.98
N GLY A 114 10.99 -6.81 -1.57
CA GLY A 114 10.84 -5.35 -1.59
C GLY A 114 9.38 -4.93 -1.44
N ILE A 115 9.18 -3.67 -1.08
CA ILE A 115 7.87 -3.01 -1.04
C ILE A 115 7.85 -1.88 -2.06
N ILE A 116 6.77 -1.82 -2.87
CA ILE A 116 6.41 -0.65 -3.68
C ILE A 116 5.01 -0.21 -3.26
N THR A 117 4.89 0.96 -2.64
CA THR A 117 3.62 1.43 -2.09
C THR A 117 3.26 2.85 -2.52
N ASN A 118 1.97 3.10 -2.71
CA ASN A 118 1.42 4.44 -2.87
C ASN A 118 1.12 5.14 -1.51
N GLY A 119 1.31 4.41 -0.40
CA GLY A 119 1.16 4.96 0.94
C GLY A 119 2.22 6.00 1.32
N PHE A 120 2.02 6.67 2.46
CA PHE A 120 2.88 7.77 2.88
C PHE A 120 4.06 7.30 3.75
N ALA A 121 5.21 7.94 3.58
CA ALA A 121 6.48 7.58 4.19
C ALA A 121 6.42 7.50 5.72
N ARG A 122 5.72 8.45 6.37
CA ARG A 122 5.54 8.47 7.83
C ARG A 122 4.95 7.15 8.34
N LEU A 123 3.85 6.68 7.72
CA LEU A 123 3.21 5.43 8.11
C LEU A 123 4.11 4.22 7.81
N GLN A 124 4.68 4.16 6.60
CA GLN A 124 5.47 3.00 6.18
C GLN A 124 6.68 2.75 7.09
N THR A 125 7.40 3.82 7.45
CA THR A 125 8.57 3.73 8.33
C THR A 125 8.20 3.23 9.72
N VAL A 126 7.18 3.85 10.34
CA VAL A 126 6.79 3.52 11.73
C VAL A 126 6.22 2.11 11.82
N ARG A 127 5.38 1.68 10.85
CA ARG A 127 4.78 0.35 10.91
C ARG A 127 5.78 -0.79 10.71
N LEU A 128 6.75 -0.62 9.82
CA LEU A 128 7.80 -1.63 9.63
C LEU A 128 8.66 -1.80 10.87
N GLU A 129 8.96 -0.71 11.59
CA GLU A 129 9.65 -0.76 12.87
C GLU A 129 8.78 -1.41 13.96
N HIS A 130 7.53 -0.98 14.07
CA HIS A 130 6.58 -1.48 15.08
C HIS A 130 6.30 -2.98 14.94
N THR A 131 6.19 -3.46 13.70
CA THR A 131 5.92 -4.89 13.42
C THR A 131 7.17 -5.75 13.39
N GLY A 132 8.37 -5.17 13.48
CA GLY A 132 9.65 -5.88 13.40
C GLY A 132 9.96 -6.42 11.99
N LEU A 133 9.28 -5.92 10.96
CA LEU A 133 9.43 -6.41 9.58
C LEU A 133 10.40 -5.57 8.73
N LYS A 134 11.03 -4.53 9.30
CA LYS A 134 11.92 -3.63 8.57
C LYS A 134 13.06 -4.38 7.87
N ASP A 135 13.69 -5.32 8.54
CA ASP A 135 14.83 -6.08 8.02
C ASP A 135 14.44 -7.25 7.08
N MET A 136 13.14 -7.39 6.79
CA MET A 136 12.64 -8.38 5.84
C MET A 136 12.77 -7.90 4.40
N PHE A 137 12.82 -6.58 4.17
CA PHE A 137 12.80 -5.98 2.85
C PHE A 137 14.12 -5.27 2.53
N GLU A 138 14.68 -5.56 1.36
CA GLU A 138 15.88 -4.88 0.87
C GLU A 138 15.56 -3.52 0.25
N TRP A 139 14.35 -3.35 -0.24
CA TRP A 139 13.88 -2.11 -0.86
C TRP A 139 12.52 -1.71 -0.29
N LEU A 140 12.41 -0.44 0.04
CA LEU A 140 11.16 0.23 0.40
C LEU A 140 11.00 1.44 -0.52
N VAL A 141 10.20 1.26 -1.57
CA VAL A 141 9.92 2.30 -2.55
C VAL A 141 8.55 2.91 -2.27
N ILE A 142 8.55 4.19 -1.95
CA ILE A 142 7.36 4.93 -1.52
C ILE A 142 7.09 6.02 -2.55
N SER A 143 5.91 6.02 -3.15
CA SER A 143 5.53 6.95 -4.22
C SER A 143 5.67 8.43 -3.81
N GLU A 144 5.38 8.77 -2.55
CA GLU A 144 5.58 10.12 -2.01
C GLU A 144 7.04 10.60 -2.14
N LEU A 145 8.01 9.72 -1.89
CA LEU A 145 9.44 10.06 -1.96
C LEU A 145 9.98 10.06 -3.39
N VAL A 146 9.43 9.19 -4.24
CA VAL A 146 9.81 9.12 -5.67
C VAL A 146 9.12 10.23 -6.48
N GLY A 147 7.97 10.73 -6.01
CA GLY A 147 7.16 11.71 -6.73
C GLY A 147 6.27 11.11 -7.82
N ILE A 148 6.19 9.77 -7.91
CA ILE A 148 5.44 9.05 -8.94
C ILE A 148 4.75 7.85 -8.29
N ALA A 149 3.44 7.67 -8.56
CA ALA A 149 2.64 6.59 -7.99
C ALA A 149 2.44 5.42 -8.96
N LYS A 150 2.22 4.19 -8.45
CA LYS A 150 1.67 3.07 -9.23
C LYS A 150 0.29 3.48 -9.77
N PRO A 151 -0.08 3.11 -11.01
CA PRO A 151 0.53 2.14 -11.92
C PRO A 151 1.55 2.73 -12.91
N ASN A 152 2.07 3.94 -12.69
CA ASN A 152 3.04 4.53 -13.62
C ASN A 152 4.29 3.65 -13.70
N LYS A 153 4.76 3.38 -14.93
CA LYS A 153 5.96 2.56 -15.20
C LYS A 153 7.20 3.06 -14.46
N ALA A 154 7.34 4.38 -14.34
CA ALA A 154 8.56 4.99 -13.81
C ALA A 154 8.85 4.62 -12.35
N ILE A 155 7.83 4.36 -11.49
CA ILE A 155 8.10 3.89 -10.13
C ILE A 155 8.66 2.46 -10.12
N PHE A 156 8.20 1.59 -11.05
CA PHE A 156 8.74 0.24 -11.20
C PHE A 156 10.15 0.26 -11.79
N GLU A 157 10.39 1.09 -12.82
CA GLU A 157 11.71 1.27 -13.42
C GLU A 157 12.72 1.78 -12.40
N HIS A 158 12.33 2.80 -11.60
CA HIS A 158 13.14 3.24 -10.46
C HIS A 158 13.44 2.10 -9.47
N THR A 159 12.44 1.26 -9.18
CA THR A 159 12.65 0.09 -8.32
C THR A 159 13.63 -0.90 -8.95
N PHE A 160 13.51 -1.17 -10.24
CA PHE A 160 14.43 -2.08 -10.94
C PHE A 160 15.87 -1.55 -10.96
N GLU A 161 16.08 -0.25 -11.10
CA GLU A 161 17.39 0.38 -10.98
C GLU A 161 18.00 0.13 -9.59
N LEU A 162 17.25 0.33 -8.52
CA LEU A 162 17.68 0.03 -7.15
C LEU A 162 18.01 -1.46 -6.94
N MET A 163 17.30 -2.35 -7.64
CA MET A 163 17.51 -3.79 -7.60
C MET A 163 18.71 -4.26 -8.47
N GLY A 164 19.34 -3.36 -9.26
CA GLY A 164 20.41 -3.69 -10.21
C GLY A 164 19.90 -4.24 -11.54
N ASN A 165 18.71 -3.86 -11.96
CA ASN A 165 18.07 -4.24 -13.23
C ASN A 165 17.99 -5.76 -13.47
N PRO A 166 17.35 -6.53 -12.58
CA PRO A 166 17.20 -7.97 -12.73
C PRO A 166 16.36 -8.33 -13.96
N ASN A 167 16.46 -9.59 -14.40
CA ASN A 167 15.59 -10.07 -15.46
C ASN A 167 14.13 -10.04 -15.00
N LYS A 168 13.27 -9.36 -15.75
CA LYS A 168 11.85 -9.18 -15.45
C LYS A 168 11.09 -10.50 -15.22
N SER A 169 11.49 -11.56 -15.91
CA SER A 169 10.90 -12.91 -15.72
C SER A 169 11.15 -13.52 -14.34
N GLN A 170 12.05 -12.92 -13.55
CA GLN A 170 12.37 -13.36 -12.18
C GLN A 170 11.69 -12.50 -11.11
N ILE A 171 10.85 -11.54 -11.51
CA ILE A 171 10.17 -10.60 -10.62
C ILE A 171 8.69 -10.93 -10.57
N LEU A 172 8.13 -10.98 -9.37
CA LEU A 172 6.70 -11.06 -9.12
C LEU A 172 6.25 -9.83 -8.33
N MET A 173 5.21 -9.12 -8.80
CA MET A 173 4.50 -8.11 -8.02
C MET A 173 3.26 -8.73 -7.39
N VAL A 174 3.11 -8.57 -6.08
CA VAL A 174 1.96 -9.03 -5.29
C VAL A 174 1.25 -7.82 -4.71
N GLY A 175 -0.04 -7.67 -4.96
CA GLY A 175 -0.84 -6.56 -4.45
C GLY A 175 -2.33 -6.84 -4.50
N ASP A 176 -3.11 -6.07 -3.73
CA ASP A 176 -4.57 -6.17 -3.66
C ASP A 176 -5.24 -5.26 -4.70
N THR A 177 -4.66 -4.11 -5.00
CA THR A 177 -5.27 -3.11 -5.87
C THR A 177 -4.96 -3.36 -7.34
N ALA A 178 -5.91 -3.95 -8.08
CA ALA A 178 -5.72 -4.31 -9.49
C ALA A 178 -5.32 -3.12 -10.37
N SER A 179 -5.89 -1.91 -10.14
CA SER A 179 -5.62 -0.71 -10.95
C SER A 179 -4.26 -0.05 -10.70
N SER A 180 -3.57 -0.40 -9.63
CA SER A 180 -2.23 0.11 -9.31
C SER A 180 -1.15 -0.97 -9.40
N ASP A 181 -1.34 -2.10 -8.71
CA ASP A 181 -0.32 -3.14 -8.58
C ASP A 181 -0.24 -4.02 -9.80
N ILE A 182 -1.39 -4.56 -10.20
CA ILE A 182 -1.46 -5.51 -11.32
C ILE A 182 -1.27 -4.78 -12.64
N LEU A 183 -2.00 -3.67 -12.84
CA LEU A 183 -1.82 -2.84 -14.02
C LEU A 183 -0.39 -2.31 -14.12
N GLY A 184 0.20 -1.87 -13.01
CA GLY A 184 1.57 -1.38 -12.97
C GLY A 184 2.59 -2.46 -13.34
N GLY A 185 2.48 -3.66 -12.76
CA GLY A 185 3.31 -4.81 -13.11
C GLY A 185 3.16 -5.24 -14.56
N ASN A 186 1.92 -5.29 -15.05
CA ASN A 186 1.64 -5.58 -16.47
C ASN A 186 2.26 -4.55 -17.41
N ASN A 187 2.17 -3.26 -17.05
CA ASN A 187 2.74 -2.16 -17.84
C ASN A 187 4.25 -2.25 -18.02
N VAL A 188 4.97 -2.84 -17.06
CA VAL A 188 6.43 -3.04 -17.15
C VAL A 188 6.84 -4.45 -17.58
N GLY A 189 5.88 -5.35 -17.78
CA GLY A 189 6.11 -6.71 -18.27
C GLY A 189 6.71 -7.67 -17.26
N ILE A 190 6.30 -7.56 -15.99
CA ILE A 190 6.59 -8.55 -14.94
C ILE A 190 5.34 -9.39 -14.63
N ASP A 191 5.53 -10.56 -14.03
CA ASP A 191 4.42 -11.36 -13.54
C ASP A 191 3.76 -10.69 -12.33
N THR A 192 2.44 -10.88 -12.19
CA THR A 192 1.64 -10.25 -11.13
C THR A 192 0.78 -11.26 -10.40
N CYS A 193 0.57 -11.07 -9.12
CA CYS A 193 -0.32 -11.85 -8.29
C CYS A 193 -1.31 -10.94 -7.57
N TRP A 194 -2.57 -11.05 -7.93
CA TRP A 194 -3.65 -10.28 -7.32
C TRP A 194 -4.15 -10.97 -6.05
N LEU A 195 -4.04 -10.28 -4.90
CA LEU A 195 -4.68 -10.68 -3.65
C LEU A 195 -6.11 -10.14 -3.63
N GLN A 196 -7.04 -10.95 -4.10
CA GLN A 196 -8.45 -10.58 -4.21
C GLN A 196 -9.14 -10.63 -2.84
N HIS A 197 -9.64 -9.49 -2.38
CA HIS A 197 -10.48 -9.42 -1.19
C HIS A 197 -11.95 -9.74 -1.49
N PRO A 198 -12.74 -10.16 -0.47
CA PRO A 198 -14.14 -10.51 -0.67
C PRO A 198 -14.96 -9.38 -1.30
N GLY A 199 -15.69 -9.69 -2.37
CA GLY A 199 -16.56 -8.73 -3.06
C GLY A 199 -15.87 -7.91 -4.14
N GLU A 200 -14.55 -7.99 -4.28
CA GLU A 200 -13.83 -7.30 -5.35
C GLU A 200 -13.98 -8.02 -6.70
N GLN A 201 -14.02 -7.21 -7.75
CA GLN A 201 -14.04 -7.68 -9.12
C GLN A 201 -12.85 -7.11 -9.87
N LEU A 202 -12.28 -7.91 -10.74
CA LEU A 202 -11.18 -7.48 -11.60
C LEU A 202 -11.70 -6.46 -12.62
N PRO A 203 -11.10 -5.26 -12.71
CA PRO A 203 -11.48 -4.29 -13.74
C PRO A 203 -11.18 -4.83 -15.13
N GLU A 204 -12.03 -4.44 -16.10
CA GLU A 204 -11.85 -4.80 -17.50
C GLU A 204 -10.48 -4.36 -18.03
N GLY A 205 -9.83 -5.22 -18.80
CA GLY A 205 -8.52 -4.95 -19.41
C GLY A 205 -7.33 -5.18 -18.49
N ILE A 206 -7.53 -5.56 -17.24
CA ILE A 206 -6.44 -5.91 -16.30
C ILE A 206 -6.42 -7.43 -16.11
N THR A 207 -5.28 -8.06 -16.35
CA THR A 207 -5.14 -9.53 -16.24
C THR A 207 -3.93 -9.86 -15.36
N PRO A 208 -4.13 -10.37 -14.14
CA PRO A 208 -3.04 -10.86 -13.30
C PRO A 208 -2.51 -12.21 -13.85
N THR A 209 -1.23 -12.50 -13.61
CA THR A 209 -0.66 -13.83 -13.89
C THR A 209 -1.24 -14.87 -12.93
N TYR A 210 -1.46 -14.47 -11.68
CA TYR A 210 -2.06 -15.29 -10.63
C TYR A 210 -3.10 -14.50 -9.85
N THR A 211 -4.10 -15.21 -9.30
CA THR A 211 -5.07 -14.67 -8.35
C THR A 211 -5.10 -15.57 -7.13
N ILE A 212 -5.02 -14.94 -5.95
CA ILE A 212 -5.10 -15.60 -4.65
C ILE A 212 -6.12 -14.85 -3.78
N THR A 213 -6.66 -15.50 -2.76
CA THR A 213 -7.56 -14.89 -1.77
C THR A 213 -6.96 -14.91 -0.36
N LYS A 214 -5.80 -15.55 -0.21
CA LYS A 214 -5.02 -15.64 1.04
C LYS A 214 -3.54 -15.72 0.69
N LEU A 215 -2.71 -15.09 1.51
CA LEU A 215 -1.27 -15.04 1.30
C LEU A 215 -0.60 -16.43 1.28
N GLU A 216 -1.13 -17.40 2.03
CA GLU A 216 -0.58 -18.77 2.07
C GLU A 216 -0.63 -19.46 0.70
N GLN A 217 -1.57 -19.07 -0.17
CA GLN A 217 -1.70 -19.61 -1.53
C GLN A 217 -0.54 -19.19 -2.46
N LEU A 218 0.25 -18.20 -2.05
CA LEU A 218 1.43 -17.79 -2.79
C LEU A 218 2.56 -18.84 -2.70
N GLN A 219 2.61 -19.63 -1.62
CA GLN A 219 3.66 -20.62 -1.40
C GLN A 219 3.79 -21.65 -2.55
N PRO A 220 2.72 -22.37 -2.98
CA PRO A 220 2.83 -23.30 -4.10
C PRO A 220 3.11 -22.61 -5.44
N ILE A 221 2.67 -21.37 -5.65
CA ILE A 221 2.99 -20.58 -6.85
C ILE A 221 4.50 -20.31 -6.92
N LEU A 222 5.12 -20.07 -5.79
CA LEU A 222 6.56 -19.80 -5.68
C LEU A 222 7.41 -21.08 -5.59
N GLY A 223 6.80 -22.22 -5.30
CA GLY A 223 7.48 -23.51 -5.14
C GLY A 223 8.22 -23.65 -3.81
N ILE A 224 7.58 -23.17 -2.72
CA ILE A 224 8.09 -23.24 -1.33
C ILE A 224 7.06 -23.87 -0.41
#